data_8d04770aba8d023d022bf55126abd4c9
#
_entry.id   8d04770aba8d023d022bf55126abd4c9
#
_cell.length_a   1.000
_cell.length_b   1.000
_cell.length_c   1.000
_cell.angle_alpha   90.00
_cell.angle_beta   90.00
_cell.angle_gamma   90.00
#
_symmetry.space_group_name_H-M   'P 1'
#
loop_
_entity.id
_entity.type
_entity.pdbx_description
1 polymer ?
#
loop_
_entity_poly.entity_id
_entity_poly.type
_entity_poly.pdbx_seq_one_letter_code
_entity_poly.pdbx_strand_id
1 'polypeptide(L)'
;FGEVSVKPFVVPHRDEYSETVGYFIKGPNKSAVFIPDINKWQQWSVDIRDVVASVDYAFLDAAFFADGELPGRDMSKIPHPFVSETMALFDPLPAKERNKIWFIHMNHTNPLLNDDSKEYKQVIAAGYRVAKEGLSFPL
;
A
#
# COMPACT_ATOMS: atom_id res chain seq x y z
N PHE A 1 -14.61 2.55 18.29
CA PHE A 1 -15.70 1.57 18.29
C PHE A 1 -15.28 0.40 19.19
N GLY A 2 -15.89 0.28 20.39
CA GLY A 2 -15.49 -0.72 21.36
C GLY A 2 -14.01 -0.55 21.76
N GLU A 3 -13.23 -1.60 21.64
CA GLU A 3 -11.79 -1.58 21.97
C GLU A 3 -10.89 -1.18 20.79
N VAL A 4 -11.46 -0.79 19.64
CA VAL A 4 -10.70 -0.35 18.46
C VAL A 4 -10.48 1.16 18.51
N SER A 5 -9.23 1.58 18.39
CA SER A 5 -8.82 2.98 18.22
C SER A 5 -8.31 3.25 16.82
N VAL A 6 -8.61 4.44 16.29
CA VAL A 6 -8.14 4.89 14.97
C VAL A 6 -7.46 6.24 15.15
N LYS A 7 -6.21 6.35 14.71
CA LYS A 7 -5.40 7.57 14.78
C LYS A 7 -5.01 8.01 13.38
N PRO A 8 -5.47 9.17 12.88
CA PRO A 8 -5.03 9.72 11.60
C PRO A 8 -3.60 10.25 11.70
N PHE A 9 -2.90 10.25 10.57
CA PHE A 9 -1.61 10.92 10.38
C PHE A 9 -1.50 11.45 8.95
N VAL A 10 -0.84 12.58 8.78
CA VAL A 10 -0.68 13.23 7.48
C VAL A 10 0.32 12.46 6.63
N VAL A 11 0.01 12.29 5.34
CA VAL A 11 0.89 11.75 4.31
C VAL A 11 1.03 12.76 3.17
N PRO A 12 2.17 12.82 2.47
CA PRO A 12 2.30 13.71 1.32
C PRO A 12 1.44 13.23 0.16
N HIS A 13 0.58 14.11 -0.34
CA HIS A 13 -0.19 13.92 -1.56
C HIS A 13 -0.63 15.30 -2.09
N ARG A 14 -1.54 15.33 -3.06
CA ARG A 14 -2.13 16.58 -3.59
C ARG A 14 -2.99 17.24 -2.53
N ASP A 15 -2.40 18.18 -1.80
CA ASP A 15 -3.00 18.86 -0.65
C ASP A 15 -3.33 20.33 -0.94
N GLU A 16 -3.68 20.64 -2.21
CA GLU A 16 -4.04 22.00 -2.63
C GLU A 16 -5.26 22.56 -1.87
N TYR A 17 -6.15 21.67 -1.40
CA TYR A 17 -7.39 22.06 -0.69
C TYR A 17 -7.53 21.45 0.70
N SER A 18 -6.93 20.28 0.94
CA SER A 18 -7.01 19.57 2.21
C SER A 18 -5.83 18.59 2.34
N GLU A 19 -5.44 18.30 3.57
CA GLU A 19 -4.44 17.27 3.85
C GLU A 19 -4.95 15.88 3.46
N THR A 20 -4.03 15.04 2.99
CA THR A 20 -4.27 13.61 2.81
C THR A 20 -3.77 12.86 4.05
N VAL A 21 -4.54 11.89 4.51
CA VAL A 21 -4.23 11.16 5.74
C VAL A 21 -4.23 9.65 5.53
N GLY A 22 -3.31 8.99 6.21
CA GLY A 22 -3.38 7.58 6.54
C GLY A 22 -3.91 7.37 7.95
N TYR A 23 -4.14 6.12 8.31
CA TYR A 23 -4.71 5.76 9.62
C TYR A 23 -3.92 4.62 10.25
N PHE A 24 -3.52 4.79 11.52
CA PHE A 24 -3.19 3.68 12.40
C PHE A 24 -4.47 3.17 13.07
N ILE A 25 -4.70 1.88 12.98
CA ILE A 25 -5.86 1.19 13.54
C ILE A 25 -5.32 0.18 14.54
N LYS A 26 -5.75 0.29 15.79
CA LYS A 26 -5.32 -0.63 16.85
C LYS A 26 -6.54 -1.29 17.48
N GLY A 27 -6.59 -2.59 17.41
CA GLY A 27 -7.54 -3.42 18.12
C GLY A 27 -6.94 -4.04 19.38
N PRO A 28 -7.69 -4.90 20.07
CA PRO A 28 -7.25 -5.54 21.31
C PRO A 28 -6.05 -6.48 21.11
N ASN A 29 -5.92 -7.12 19.96
CA ASN A 29 -4.91 -8.14 19.71
C ASN A 29 -3.95 -7.78 18.57
N LYS A 30 -4.40 -6.99 17.58
CA LYS A 30 -3.62 -6.67 16.39
C LYS A 30 -3.80 -5.23 15.96
N SER A 31 -2.90 -4.80 15.08
CA SER A 31 -2.87 -3.44 14.58
C SER A 31 -2.73 -3.42 13.05
N ALA A 32 -3.21 -2.35 12.45
CA ALA A 32 -3.09 -2.12 11.02
C ALA A 32 -2.69 -0.68 10.71
N VAL A 33 -2.06 -0.49 9.57
CA VAL A 33 -1.93 0.82 8.92
C VAL A 33 -2.71 0.81 7.61
N PHE A 34 -3.39 1.91 7.31
CA PHE A 34 -4.18 2.11 6.09
C PHE A 34 -3.72 3.39 5.41
N ILE A 35 -3.04 3.27 4.27
CA ILE A 35 -2.51 4.37 3.46
C ILE A 35 -3.01 4.16 2.01
N PRO A 36 -4.24 4.57 1.70
CA PRO A 36 -4.84 4.34 0.39
C PRO A 36 -4.30 5.25 -0.70
N ASP A 37 -3.77 6.42 -0.32
CA ASP A 37 -3.37 7.46 -1.24
C ASP A 37 -2.16 8.22 -0.69
N ILE A 38 -1.06 8.24 -1.43
CA ILE A 38 0.19 8.89 -1.01
C ILE A 38 1.07 9.20 -2.24
N ASN A 39 1.95 10.19 -2.13
CA ASN A 39 3.02 10.41 -3.08
C ASN A 39 4.09 9.30 -3.02
N LYS A 40 5.10 9.38 -3.89
CA LYS A 40 6.26 8.47 -3.86
C LYS A 40 6.84 8.37 -2.44
N TRP A 41 7.23 7.17 -2.01
CA TRP A 41 7.78 6.94 -0.66
C TRP A 41 8.93 7.86 -0.29
N GLN A 42 9.76 8.24 -1.29
CA GLN A 42 10.90 9.15 -1.10
C GLN A 42 10.50 10.59 -0.77
N GLN A 43 9.24 10.97 -0.99
CA GLN A 43 8.70 12.28 -0.66
C GLN A 43 8.11 12.34 0.75
N TRP A 44 8.02 11.21 1.43
CA TRP A 44 7.59 11.15 2.82
C TRP A 44 8.79 11.16 3.76
N SER A 45 8.74 11.96 4.82
CA SER A 45 9.80 12.05 5.84
C SER A 45 9.87 10.83 6.75
N VAL A 46 8.86 9.95 6.69
CA VAL A 46 8.79 8.70 7.46
C VAL A 46 9.15 7.53 6.57
N ASP A 47 9.98 6.60 7.06
CA ASP A 47 10.28 5.37 6.32
C ASP A 47 9.11 4.40 6.40
N ILE A 48 8.52 4.05 5.28
CA ILE A 48 7.41 3.11 5.21
C ILE A 48 7.76 1.73 5.78
N ARG A 49 9.04 1.33 5.73
CA ARG A 49 9.51 0.06 6.30
C ARG A 49 9.36 0.03 7.82
N ASP A 50 9.64 1.14 8.50
CA ASP A 50 9.45 1.26 9.96
C ASP A 50 7.97 1.23 10.32
N VAL A 51 7.14 1.87 9.50
CA VAL A 51 5.67 1.84 9.68
C VAL A 51 5.14 0.41 9.57
N VAL A 52 5.51 -0.31 8.52
CA VAL A 52 5.09 -1.72 8.32
C VAL A 52 5.63 -2.62 9.43
N ALA A 53 6.87 -2.41 9.87
CA ALA A 53 7.45 -3.17 10.97
C ALA A 53 6.64 -3.04 12.26
N SER A 54 5.98 -1.89 12.50
CA SER A 54 5.25 -1.56 13.72
C SER A 54 3.82 -2.14 13.79
N VAL A 55 3.30 -2.74 12.73
CA VAL A 55 1.92 -3.23 12.65
C VAL A 55 1.84 -4.69 12.20
N ASP A 56 0.66 -5.29 12.33
CA ASP A 56 0.38 -6.66 11.86
C ASP A 56 -0.12 -6.69 10.41
N TYR A 57 -0.85 -5.65 9.99
CA TYR A 57 -1.37 -5.49 8.63
C TYR A 57 -1.03 -4.12 8.07
N ALA A 58 -0.63 -4.06 6.80
CA ALA A 58 -0.35 -2.80 6.12
C ALA A 58 -1.11 -2.75 4.79
N PHE A 59 -2.11 -1.89 4.71
CA PHE A 59 -2.89 -1.63 3.50
C PHE A 59 -2.28 -0.43 2.80
N LEU A 60 -1.60 -0.66 1.67
CA LEU A 60 -0.79 0.35 1.00
C LEU A 60 -1.30 0.66 -0.39
N ASP A 61 -1.15 1.92 -0.77
CA ASP A 61 -1.43 2.43 -2.12
C ASP A 61 -0.72 1.60 -3.19
N ALA A 62 -1.50 1.21 -4.18
CA ALA A 62 -1.08 0.45 -5.34
C ALA A 62 -1.80 0.92 -6.61
N ALA A 63 -2.00 2.24 -6.76
CA ALA A 63 -2.75 2.79 -7.89
C ALA A 63 -2.24 2.26 -9.23
N PHE A 64 -0.92 2.15 -9.40
CA PHE A 64 -0.29 1.60 -10.60
C PHE A 64 0.74 0.52 -10.26
N PHE A 65 0.87 -0.46 -11.14
CA PHE A 65 1.82 -1.56 -10.94
C PHE A 65 3.27 -1.12 -11.19
N ALA A 66 3.51 -0.51 -12.37
CA ALA A 66 4.85 -0.08 -12.79
C ALA A 66 4.77 1.05 -13.82
N ASP A 67 5.95 1.62 -14.13
CA ASP A 67 6.09 2.54 -15.26
C ASP A 67 5.66 1.87 -16.58
N GLY A 68 5.07 2.66 -17.47
CA GLY A 68 4.58 2.18 -18.77
C GLY A 68 3.19 1.53 -18.75
N GLU A 69 2.52 1.44 -17.58
CA GLU A 69 1.14 0.91 -17.49
C GLU A 69 0.14 1.74 -18.32
N LEU A 70 0.36 3.05 -18.45
CA LEU A 70 -0.44 3.95 -19.27
C LEU A 70 0.30 4.29 -20.56
N PRO A 71 -0.07 3.70 -21.72
CA PRO A 71 0.61 3.96 -22.99
C PRO A 71 0.57 5.45 -23.36
N GLY A 72 1.71 6.00 -23.76
CA GLY A 72 1.84 7.38 -24.22
C GLY A 72 1.80 8.44 -23.12
N ARG A 73 1.71 8.05 -21.86
CA ARG A 73 1.76 8.97 -20.70
C ARG A 73 3.10 8.91 -19.99
N ASP A 74 3.65 10.07 -19.68
CA ASP A 74 4.82 10.17 -18.79
C ASP A 74 4.39 9.85 -17.36
N MET A 75 4.62 8.61 -16.95
CA MET A 75 4.22 8.14 -15.63
C MET A 75 5.17 8.57 -14.51
N SER A 76 6.33 9.16 -14.82
CA SER A 76 7.24 9.72 -13.80
C SER A 76 6.59 10.88 -13.02
N LYS A 77 5.59 11.51 -13.60
CA LYS A 77 4.82 12.62 -12.99
C LYS A 77 3.62 12.14 -12.15
N ILE A 78 3.36 10.85 -12.15
CA ILE A 78 2.28 10.28 -11.34
C ILE A 78 2.76 10.21 -9.88
N PRO A 79 2.02 10.81 -8.94
CA PRO A 79 2.50 10.95 -7.57
C PRO A 79 2.53 9.65 -6.78
N HIS A 80 1.71 8.64 -7.14
CA HIS A 80 1.61 7.37 -6.42
C HIS A 80 2.89 6.53 -6.46
N PRO A 81 3.27 5.83 -5.39
CA PRO A 81 4.29 4.80 -5.47
C PRO A 81 3.77 3.64 -6.33
N PHE A 82 4.61 3.12 -7.23
CA PHE A 82 4.24 1.93 -7.97
C PHE A 82 4.39 0.68 -7.09
N VAL A 83 3.60 -0.34 -7.38
CA VAL A 83 3.73 -1.65 -6.70
C VAL A 83 5.18 -2.16 -6.82
N SER A 84 5.79 -2.05 -8.01
CA SER A 84 7.18 -2.43 -8.25
C SER A 84 8.18 -1.65 -7.38
N GLU A 85 7.94 -0.37 -7.13
CA GLU A 85 8.78 0.45 -6.23
C GLU A 85 8.62 0.00 -4.77
N THR A 86 7.40 -0.26 -4.34
CA THR A 86 7.13 -0.80 -3.00
C THR A 86 7.79 -2.16 -2.82
N MET A 87 7.65 -3.06 -3.80
CA MET A 87 8.32 -4.37 -3.76
C MET A 87 9.84 -4.22 -3.65
N ALA A 88 10.46 -3.33 -4.45
CA ALA A 88 11.91 -3.11 -4.40
C ALA A 88 12.42 -2.66 -3.02
N LEU A 89 11.60 -1.91 -2.25
CA LEU A 89 11.92 -1.51 -0.88
C LEU A 89 11.86 -2.68 0.11
N PHE A 90 10.93 -3.61 -0.09
CA PHE A 90 10.64 -4.69 0.86
C PHE A 90 11.27 -6.03 0.50
N ASP A 91 11.66 -6.27 -0.75
CA ASP A 91 12.29 -7.53 -1.18
C ASP A 91 13.57 -7.89 -0.41
N PRO A 92 14.43 -6.93 0.01
CA PRO A 92 15.57 -7.24 0.85
C PRO A 92 15.22 -7.63 2.30
N LEU A 93 13.99 -7.36 2.74
CA LEU A 93 13.54 -7.62 4.10
C LEU A 93 13.05 -9.07 4.27
N PRO A 94 12.99 -9.57 5.53
CA PRO A 94 12.43 -10.89 5.80
C PRO A 94 11.00 -11.04 5.28
N ALA A 95 10.65 -12.25 4.81
CA ALA A 95 9.33 -12.55 4.25
C ALA A 95 8.16 -12.17 5.19
N LYS A 96 8.38 -12.23 6.52
CA LYS A 96 7.38 -11.83 7.51
C LYS A 96 6.93 -10.37 7.34
N GLU A 97 7.79 -9.47 6.87
CA GLU A 97 7.43 -8.06 6.64
C GLU A 97 6.60 -7.92 5.35
N ARG A 98 7.00 -8.60 4.28
CA ARG A 98 6.24 -8.62 3.01
C ARG A 98 4.84 -9.20 3.19
N ASN A 99 4.69 -10.23 4.01
CA ASN A 99 3.41 -10.90 4.28
C ASN A 99 2.37 -10.02 4.99
N LYS A 100 2.80 -8.91 5.60
CA LYS A 100 1.89 -7.93 6.21
C LYS A 100 1.23 -7.01 5.19
N ILE A 101 1.83 -6.87 3.98
CA ILE A 101 1.45 -5.87 2.99
C ILE A 101 0.31 -6.39 2.13
N TRP A 102 -0.76 -5.59 2.09
CA TRP A 102 -1.96 -5.76 1.27
C TRP A 102 -2.09 -4.55 0.35
N PHE A 103 -1.96 -4.77 -0.95
CA PHE A 103 -2.13 -3.73 -1.96
C PHE A 103 -3.59 -3.38 -2.16
N ILE A 104 -3.89 -2.08 -2.16
CA ILE A 104 -5.24 -1.49 -2.28
C ILE A 104 -5.23 -0.34 -3.28
N HIS A 105 -6.38 0.27 -3.56
CA HIS A 105 -6.51 1.51 -4.36
C HIS A 105 -6.05 1.36 -5.82
N MET A 106 -6.21 0.19 -6.43
CA MET A 106 -5.78 -0.07 -7.80
C MET A 106 -6.59 0.74 -8.82
N ASN A 107 -5.89 1.41 -9.75
CA ASN A 107 -6.52 1.98 -10.95
C ASN A 107 -7.06 0.86 -11.85
N HIS A 108 -8.06 1.17 -12.66
CA HIS A 108 -8.71 0.19 -13.56
C HIS A 108 -7.77 -0.45 -14.59
N THR A 109 -6.61 0.15 -14.85
CA THR A 109 -5.57 -0.41 -15.74
C THR A 109 -4.62 -1.36 -15.03
N ASN A 110 -4.63 -1.38 -13.68
CA ASN A 110 -3.66 -2.12 -12.89
C ASN A 110 -3.83 -3.64 -13.10
N PRO A 111 -2.78 -4.36 -13.52
CA PRO A 111 -2.86 -5.80 -13.76
C PRO A 111 -3.19 -6.62 -12.50
N LEU A 112 -3.03 -6.05 -11.30
CA LEU A 112 -3.40 -6.74 -10.04
C LEU A 112 -4.92 -6.96 -9.88
N LEU A 113 -5.74 -6.32 -10.71
CA LEU A 113 -7.18 -6.58 -10.77
C LEU A 113 -7.53 -7.93 -11.45
N ASN A 114 -6.56 -8.54 -12.13
CA ASN A 114 -6.72 -9.83 -12.80
C ASN A 114 -5.83 -10.89 -12.13
N ASP A 115 -6.44 -11.84 -11.43
CA ASP A 115 -5.74 -12.93 -10.73
C ASP A 115 -4.90 -13.82 -11.65
N ASP A 116 -5.21 -13.84 -12.95
CA ASP A 116 -4.49 -14.60 -13.96
C ASP A 116 -3.29 -13.88 -14.55
N SER A 117 -3.14 -12.57 -14.28
CA SER A 117 -2.01 -11.79 -14.76
C SER A 117 -0.68 -12.32 -14.20
N LYS A 118 0.40 -12.13 -14.97
CA LYS A 118 1.74 -12.49 -14.49
C LYS A 118 2.17 -11.62 -13.31
N GLU A 119 1.75 -10.37 -13.31
CA GLU A 119 2.03 -9.38 -12.26
C GLU A 119 1.38 -9.80 -10.93
N TYR A 120 0.11 -10.21 -10.96
CA TYR A 120 -0.59 -10.72 -9.77
C TYR A 120 0.13 -11.95 -9.21
N LYS A 121 0.44 -12.93 -10.06
CA LYS A 121 1.16 -14.16 -9.66
C LYS A 121 2.53 -13.85 -9.09
N GLN A 122 3.25 -12.87 -9.67
CA GLN A 122 4.55 -12.41 -9.16
C GLN A 122 4.42 -11.81 -7.75
N VAL A 123 3.45 -10.93 -7.52
CA VAL A 123 3.18 -10.31 -6.22
C VAL A 123 2.89 -11.36 -5.14
N ILE A 124 2.01 -12.30 -5.44
CA ILE A 124 1.64 -13.37 -4.49
C ILE A 124 2.85 -14.29 -4.22
N ALA A 125 3.60 -14.69 -5.25
CA ALA A 125 4.79 -15.53 -5.10
C ALA A 125 5.89 -14.86 -4.27
N ALA A 126 6.01 -13.54 -4.35
CA ALA A 126 6.96 -12.76 -3.54
C ALA A 126 6.51 -12.57 -2.07
N GLY A 127 5.30 -13.01 -1.70
CA GLY A 127 4.79 -12.99 -0.33
C GLY A 127 3.89 -11.80 0.00
N TYR A 128 3.62 -10.91 -0.95
CA TYR A 128 2.65 -9.83 -0.78
C TYR A 128 1.21 -10.33 -0.96
N ARG A 129 0.25 -9.46 -0.71
CA ARG A 129 -1.18 -9.74 -0.84
C ARG A 129 -1.87 -8.64 -1.65
N VAL A 130 -2.97 -8.98 -2.27
CA VAL A 130 -3.88 -8.04 -2.94
C VAL A 130 -5.21 -8.10 -2.22
N ALA A 131 -5.68 -6.96 -1.72
CA ALA A 131 -6.96 -6.90 -1.02
C ALA A 131 -8.12 -7.00 -2.01
N LYS A 132 -9.16 -7.71 -1.59
CA LYS A 132 -10.41 -7.85 -2.34
C LYS A 132 -11.58 -7.43 -1.47
N GLU A 133 -12.63 -6.99 -2.11
CA GLU A 133 -13.89 -6.69 -1.42
C GLU A 133 -14.38 -7.89 -0.60
N GLY A 134 -14.90 -7.62 0.59
CA GLY A 134 -15.44 -8.66 1.48
C GLY A 134 -14.42 -9.34 2.39
N LEU A 135 -13.12 -9.04 2.27
CA LEU A 135 -12.13 -9.55 3.22
C LEU A 135 -12.32 -8.93 4.61
N SER A 136 -12.18 -9.75 5.65
CA SER A 136 -12.23 -9.33 7.05
C SER A 136 -10.91 -9.64 7.75
N PHE A 137 -10.46 -8.73 8.61
CA PHE A 137 -9.20 -8.85 9.34
C PHE A 137 -9.46 -8.78 10.84
N PRO A 138 -9.03 -9.78 11.63
CA PRO A 138 -9.13 -9.69 13.08
C PRO A 138 -8.15 -8.64 13.61
N LEU A 139 -8.61 -7.83 14.54
CA LEU A 139 -7.84 -6.78 15.22
C LEU A 139 -7.67 -7.04 16.71
#